data_dade5f52a596a0046b352cbaf1e456c9
#
_entry.id   dade5f52a596a0046b352cbaf1e456c9
#
_cell.length_a   1.000
_cell.length_b   1.000
_cell.length_c   1.000
_cell.angle_alpha   90.00
_cell.angle_beta   90.00
_cell.angle_gamma   90.00
#
_symmetry.space_group_name_H-M   'P 1'
#
loop_
_entity.id
_entity.type
_entity.pdbx_description
1 polymer ?
#
loop_
_entity_poly.entity_id
_entity_poly.type
_entity_poly.pdbx_seq_one_letter_code
_entity_poly.pdbx_strand_id
1 'polypeptide(L)'
;MSFTFANPFIADTLDVSKNITVPVICSYNTEGECRPICFRYTFPNGDTEKVSIDRIEYSKPNSVFGTIYRCLVTVAGAQRYVSLYYHDKTHTWSLRNS
;
A
#
# COMPACT_ATOMS: atom_id res chain seq x y z
N MET A 1 5.38 20.69 -5.48
CA MET A 1 5.43 20.04 -5.56
C MET A 1 5.61 19.59 -5.72
N SER A 2 5.85 19.45 -5.94
CA SER A 2 6.02 18.81 -6.11
C SER A 2 6.38 18.20 -6.33
N PHE A 3 6.64 17.77 -6.73
CA PHE A 3 6.92 16.95 -7.01
C PHE A 3 7.40 16.61 -7.65
N THR A 4 7.67 16.63 -7.90
CA THR A 4 8.04 16.14 -8.55
C THR A 4 8.07 15.39 -9.13
N PHE A 5 8.28 15.24 -9.64
CA PHE A 5 8.18 14.26 -10.24
C PHE A 5 8.50 13.19 -10.39
N ALA A 6 8.59 13.77 -10.22
CA ALA A 6 9.58 12.76 -10.52
C ALA A 6 9.07 11.35 -10.33
N ASN A 7 8.37 11.11 -9.26
CA ASN A 7 7.80 9.78 -8.98
C ASN A 7 6.30 9.90 -8.92
N PRO A 8 5.59 9.48 -9.98
CA PRO A 8 4.15 9.61 -10.02
C PRO A 8 3.45 8.86 -8.89
N PHE A 9 4.05 7.75 -8.44
CA PHE A 9 3.49 7.02 -7.32
C PHE A 9 3.27 7.93 -6.11
N ILE A 10 4.23 8.78 -5.84
CA ILE A 10 4.14 9.65 -4.68
C ILE A 10 3.20 10.81 -4.92
N ALA A 11 3.41 11.49 -6.03
CA ALA A 11 2.66 12.70 -6.31
C ALA A 11 1.16 12.40 -6.40
N ASP A 12 0.84 11.31 -7.06
CA ASP A 12 -0.56 11.04 -7.34
C ASP A 12 -1.29 10.43 -6.17
N THR A 13 -0.58 9.69 -5.33
CA THR A 13 -1.24 9.01 -4.21
C THR A 13 -1.29 9.85 -2.96
N LEU A 14 -0.79 11.07 -3.02
CA LEU A 14 -0.81 11.94 -1.85
C LEU A 14 -2.19 12.47 -1.52
N ASP A 15 -3.11 12.35 -2.43
CA ASP A 15 -4.48 12.76 -2.13
C ASP A 15 -5.10 11.74 -1.21
N VAL A 16 -5.07 12.06 0.08
CA VAL A 16 -5.55 11.13 1.11
C VAL A 16 -7.05 10.96 1.07
N SER A 17 -7.76 11.79 0.32
CA SER A 17 -9.20 11.62 0.17
C SER A 17 -9.53 10.47 -0.77
N LYS A 18 -8.56 9.97 -1.51
CA LYS A 18 -8.77 8.89 -2.47
C LYS A 18 -8.00 7.68 -2.06
N ASN A 19 -8.70 6.59 -1.88
CA ASN A 19 -8.09 5.29 -1.67
C ASN A 19 -7.94 4.62 -3.02
N ILE A 20 -6.74 4.15 -3.30
CA ILE A 20 -6.51 3.39 -4.52
C ILE A 20 -6.59 1.93 -4.16
N THR A 21 -7.56 1.22 -4.72
CA THR A 21 -7.69 -0.21 -4.50
C THR A 21 -6.59 -0.93 -5.27
N VAL A 22 -5.85 -1.79 -4.58
CA VAL A 22 -4.74 -2.52 -5.20
C VAL A 22 -4.85 -3.99 -4.86
N PRO A 23 -4.43 -4.87 -5.78
CA PRO A 23 -4.29 -6.29 -5.44
C PRO A 23 -3.06 -6.49 -4.57
N VAL A 24 -3.19 -7.31 -3.55
CA VAL A 24 -2.13 -7.58 -2.58
C VAL A 24 -1.94 -9.07 -2.45
N ILE A 25 -0.69 -9.49 -2.42
CA ILE A 25 -0.35 -10.87 -2.06
C ILE A 25 0.06 -10.83 -0.59
N CYS A 26 -0.57 -11.67 0.21
CA CYS A 26 -0.22 -11.75 1.62
C CYS A 26 -0.04 -13.20 2.04
N SER A 27 0.67 -13.38 3.14
CA SER A 27 0.82 -14.67 3.77
C SER A 27 0.04 -14.69 5.07
N TYR A 28 -0.33 -15.89 5.50
CA TYR A 28 -0.99 -16.10 6.78
C TYR A 28 -0.09 -17.00 7.61
N ASN A 29 0.07 -16.66 8.87
CA ASN A 29 0.80 -17.54 9.78
C ASN A 29 -0.15 -18.61 10.33
N THR A 30 0.37 -19.47 11.20
CA THR A 30 -0.43 -20.56 11.74
C THR A 30 -1.54 -20.07 12.65
N GLU A 31 -1.53 -18.84 13.07
CA GLU A 31 -2.58 -18.24 13.91
C GLU A 31 -3.59 -17.46 13.07
N GLY A 32 -3.45 -17.49 11.74
CA GLY A 32 -4.39 -16.80 10.87
C GLY A 32 -4.12 -15.31 10.69
N GLU A 33 -3.00 -14.82 11.16
CA GLU A 33 -2.65 -13.42 10.99
C GLU A 33 -2.14 -13.17 9.60
N CYS A 34 -2.63 -12.12 8.97
CA CYS A 34 -2.29 -11.75 7.60
C CYS A 34 -1.10 -10.78 7.60
N ARG A 35 -0.17 -11.03 6.67
CA ARG A 35 0.98 -10.17 6.48
C ARG A 35 1.11 -9.85 4.99
N PRO A 36 0.97 -8.59 4.57
CA PRO A 36 1.13 -8.25 3.16
C PRO A 36 2.59 -8.39 2.74
N ILE A 37 2.81 -8.94 1.54
CA ILE A 37 4.15 -9.19 1.02
C ILE A 37 4.45 -8.25 -0.13
N CYS A 38 3.50 -8.04 -1.02
CA CYS A 38 3.66 -7.14 -2.15
C CYS A 38 2.30 -6.74 -2.66
N PHE A 39 2.28 -5.68 -3.44
CA PHE A 39 1.06 -5.26 -4.13
C PHE A 39 1.42 -4.83 -5.55
N ARG A 40 0.40 -4.71 -6.39
CA ARG A 40 0.58 -4.25 -7.77
C ARG A 40 0.04 -2.83 -7.87
N TYR A 41 0.88 -1.94 -8.40
CA TYR A 41 0.50 -0.56 -8.58
C TYR A 41 0.35 -0.26 -10.06
N THR A 42 -0.71 0.44 -10.43
CA THR A 42 -0.95 0.87 -11.80
C THR A 42 -0.68 2.36 -11.90
N PHE A 43 0.27 2.72 -12.76
CA PHE A 43 0.61 4.12 -13.00
C PHE A 43 -0.43 4.78 -13.90
N PRO A 44 -0.46 6.12 -13.93
CA PRO A 44 -1.45 6.82 -14.77
C PRO A 44 -1.36 6.46 -16.26
N ASN A 45 -0.20 6.07 -16.74
CA ASN A 45 -0.04 5.67 -18.14
C ASN A 45 -0.54 4.25 -18.43
N GLY A 46 -1.02 3.54 -17.41
CA GLY A 46 -1.53 2.19 -17.59
C GLY A 46 -0.52 1.09 -17.28
N ASP A 47 0.75 1.42 -17.13
CA ASP A 47 1.74 0.43 -16.76
C ASP A 47 1.52 -0.05 -15.34
N THR A 48 1.87 -1.31 -15.08
CA THR A 48 1.76 -1.86 -13.73
C THR A 48 3.12 -2.32 -13.26
N GLU A 49 3.29 -2.27 -11.95
CA GLU A 49 4.54 -2.70 -11.33
C GLU A 49 4.23 -3.42 -10.03
N LYS A 50 4.94 -4.51 -9.79
CA LYS A 50 4.88 -5.21 -8.52
C LYS A 50 5.77 -4.46 -7.53
N VAL A 51 5.18 -4.06 -6.41
CA VAL A 51 5.89 -3.33 -5.37
C VAL A 51 6.05 -4.25 -4.17
N SER A 52 7.29 -4.62 -3.88
CA SER A 52 7.57 -5.48 -2.75
C SER A 52 7.63 -4.66 -1.47
N ILE A 53 7.15 -5.25 -0.40
CA ILE A 53 7.20 -4.61 0.92
C ILE A 53 8.51 -5.01 1.56
N ASP A 54 9.37 -4.00 1.78
CA ASP A 54 10.68 -4.25 2.38
C ASP A 54 10.55 -4.51 3.86
N ARG A 55 9.64 -3.81 4.53
CA ARG A 55 9.47 -3.95 5.97
C ARG A 55 8.09 -3.43 6.36
N ILE A 56 7.46 -4.08 7.32
CA ILE A 56 6.25 -3.58 7.95
C ILE A 56 6.68 -2.86 9.22
N GLU A 57 6.45 -1.55 9.23
CA GLU A 57 6.84 -0.72 10.37
C GLU A 57 5.96 -1.01 11.57
N TYR A 58 4.65 -1.08 11.33
CA TYR A 58 3.68 -1.46 12.34
C TYR A 58 2.37 -1.82 11.67
N SER A 59 1.54 -2.52 12.41
CA SER A 59 0.15 -2.73 12.03
C SER A 59 -0.72 -2.43 13.23
N LYS A 60 -1.92 -1.93 12.97
CA LYS A 60 -2.85 -1.66 14.06
C LYS A 60 -4.28 -1.84 13.57
N PRO A 61 -5.16 -2.30 14.45
CA PRO A 61 -6.56 -2.46 14.09
C PRO A 61 -7.23 -1.10 13.94
N ASN A 62 -8.26 -1.09 13.10
CA ASN A 62 -9.09 0.09 12.93
C ASN A 62 -10.55 -0.38 12.99
N SER A 63 -11.34 0.25 13.86
CA SER A 63 -12.70 -0.20 14.09
C SER A 63 -13.63 0.05 12.90
N VAL A 64 -13.23 0.93 11.99
CA VAL A 64 -14.08 1.30 10.85
C VAL A 64 -13.93 0.30 9.71
N PHE A 65 -12.69 -0.13 9.39
CA PHE A 65 -12.50 -0.95 8.20
C PHE A 65 -11.67 -2.22 8.44
N GLY A 66 -10.81 -2.28 9.41
CA GLY A 66 -10.05 -3.51 9.65
C GLY A 66 -8.66 -3.27 10.19
N THR A 67 -7.66 -3.27 9.33
CA THR A 67 -6.27 -3.17 9.78
C THR A 67 -5.49 -2.21 8.89
N ILE A 68 -4.66 -1.39 9.52
CA ILE A 68 -3.72 -0.50 8.83
C ILE A 68 -2.34 -1.09 8.96
N TYR A 69 -1.62 -1.19 7.83
CA TYR A 69 -0.22 -1.63 7.82
C TYR A 69 0.63 -0.48 7.28
N ARG A 70 1.55 0.00 8.12
CA ARG A 70 2.52 1.00 7.68
C ARG A 70 3.74 0.28 7.15
N CYS A 71 4.05 0.47 5.86
CA CYS A 71 5.03 -0.32 5.16
C CYS A 71 6.12 0.55 4.56
N LEU A 72 7.33 0.02 4.53
CA LEU A 72 8.43 0.58 3.77
C LEU A 72 8.53 -0.18 2.47
N VAL A 73 8.50 0.53 1.36
CA VAL A 73 8.54 -0.08 0.02
C VAL A 73 9.59 0.62 -0.82
N THR A 74 10.00 -0.05 -1.91
CA THR A 74 10.91 0.52 -2.88
C THR A 74 10.18 0.64 -4.22
N VAL A 75 10.09 1.86 -4.74
CA VAL A 75 9.48 2.13 -6.03
C VAL A 75 10.44 2.99 -6.83
N ALA A 76 10.75 2.54 -8.05
CA ALA A 76 11.65 3.26 -8.95
C ALA A 76 12.99 3.58 -8.27
N GLY A 77 13.50 2.62 -7.50
CA GLY A 77 14.79 2.76 -6.82
C GLY A 77 14.79 3.60 -5.57
N ALA A 78 13.66 4.14 -5.17
CA ALA A 78 13.56 4.98 -3.97
C ALA A 78 12.68 4.31 -2.92
N GLN A 79 13.12 4.36 -1.68
CA GLN A 79 12.35 3.84 -0.57
C GLN A 79 11.41 4.91 -0.05
N ARG A 80 10.23 4.48 0.36
CA ARG A 80 9.26 5.37 0.98
C ARG A 80 8.25 4.61 1.79
N TYR A 81 7.59 5.32 2.67
CA TYR A 81 6.55 4.73 3.50
C TYR A 81 5.21 4.91 2.83
N VAL A 82 4.42 3.85 2.88
CA VAL A 82 3.02 3.89 2.42
C VAL A 82 2.18 3.16 3.45
N SER A 83 0.89 3.38 3.42
CA SER A 83 -0.06 2.67 4.28
C SER A 83 -0.94 1.79 3.42
N LEU A 84 -1.06 0.54 3.81
CA LEU A 84 -2.01 -0.40 3.22
C LEU A 84 -3.15 -0.60 4.22
N TYR A 85 -4.36 -0.40 3.74
CA TYR A 85 -5.56 -0.49 4.55
C TYR A 85 -6.32 -1.73 4.12
N TYR A 86 -6.39 -2.71 5.00
CA TYR A 86 -7.17 -3.91 4.74
C TYR A 86 -8.60 -3.71 5.22
N HIS A 87 -9.54 -3.89 4.29
CA HIS A 87 -10.97 -3.75 4.56
C HIS A 87 -11.55 -5.14 4.75
N ASP A 88 -11.85 -5.50 6.00
CA ASP A 88 -12.19 -6.88 6.33
C ASP A 88 -13.59 -7.28 5.85
N LYS A 89 -14.48 -6.32 5.64
CA LYS A 89 -15.83 -6.63 5.17
C LYS A 89 -15.88 -6.95 3.69
N THR A 90 -15.02 -6.32 2.91
CA THR A 90 -14.99 -6.50 1.46
C THR A 90 -13.81 -7.37 1.02
N HIS A 91 -12.89 -7.66 1.94
CA HIS A 91 -11.66 -8.39 1.63
C HIS A 91 -10.83 -7.70 0.56
N THR A 92 -10.78 -6.37 0.62
CA THR A 92 -10.02 -5.58 -0.34
C THR A 92 -8.97 -4.75 0.37
N TRP A 93 -8.02 -4.26 -0.41
CA TRP A 93 -6.91 -3.46 0.10
C TRP A 93 -6.91 -2.11 -0.58
N SER A 94 -6.65 -1.08 0.19
CA SER A 94 -6.46 0.27 -0.34
C SER A 94 -5.05 0.74 -0.03
N LEU A 95 -4.49 1.52 -0.94
CA LEU A 95 -3.17 2.09 -0.81
C LEU A 95 -3.29 3.57 -0.52
N ARG A 96 -2.56 4.03 0.48
CA ARG A 96 -2.39 5.45 0.76
C ARG A 96 -0.92 5.76 0.90
N ASN A 97 -0.56 6.98 0.55
CA ASN A 97 0.82 7.39 0.54
C ASN A 97 1.35 7.82 1.91
N SER A 98 0.58 7.77 2.92
CA SER A 98 1.10 8.20 4.23
C SER A 98 0.64 7.33 5.36
#